data_1b398c29b93088a4e197ecf59cfeb991
#
_entry.id   1b398c29b93088a4e197ecf59cfeb991
#
_cell.length_a   1.000
_cell.length_b   1.000
_cell.length_c   1.000
_cell.angle_alpha   90.00
_cell.angle_beta   90.00
_cell.angle_gamma   90.00
#
_symmetry.space_group_name_H-M   'P 1'
#
loop_
_entity.id
_entity.type
_entity.pdbx_description
1 polymer ?
#
loop_
_entity_poly.entity_id
_entity_poly.type
_entity_poly.pdbx_seq_one_letter_code
_entity_poly.pdbx_strand_id
1 'polypeptide(L)'
;MRIRASRYLVALLALPLGLLAAGCGGSPETGGIDRNVLRLSIGPDPASLDPIQAVDVYRGQLVVYLYDGLARFQDGAPQPNLAKSWDVSDDGRVYTFHLRDDVMFHNGRRFNAEDVKYSFERALRPESQSPLTWVFDFIEGSEALVEGEADSLSGLRVLNPTTVEITLEQPFAPFLLLMAMPAAHIAPREEIEQKGPQFSEAPVGTGPWVFESWAHDDVIRLTANARYHLGRPKMDGIEIRMIPETTTVIAEFERGNLDWVDLNEFPAPEFERFSYDPEWSPLIQHRPALITYYLALNNQKPKFRDPRVRRALNYAVDIAGISKVIYPGEVAASHGPIPPGLPGYRDGGKPYAFHPDSARALLKAAGAEGLTFDVFFRSLAINQRFLEAVQANLADVGVTMNLRQRDWTAVRQAMQRGELDAYLANWYADYPDAENFLYPLFYSEMAGAGGNAAFYSDATVDSLILTARRTLDDGARIAMYARADSLIFAGAPWIFTVHPIDYDMVQPWVNGYQMQQVFYGQKWLEISLEAE
;
A
#
# COMPACT_ATOMS: atom_id res chain seq x y z
N MET A 1 20.29 44.70 57.11
CA MET A 1 19.39 45.50 57.99
C MET A 1 18.12 44.67 58.25
N ARG A 2 18.09 44.20 59.48
CA ARG A 2 16.95 43.73 60.34
C ARG A 2 15.67 43.22 59.61
N ILE A 3 15.41 41.90 59.58
CA ILE A 3 14.60 41.07 60.48
C ILE A 3 13.24 41.67 60.88
N ARG A 4 12.13 41.01 60.48
CA ARG A 4 11.00 40.76 61.41
C ARG A 4 10.24 39.49 60.97
N ALA A 5 10.33 38.50 61.88
CA ALA A 5 9.46 37.31 61.93
C ALA A 5 8.10 37.72 62.53
N SER A 6 7.03 37.09 62.07
CA SER A 6 5.75 37.09 62.80
C SER A 6 5.21 35.66 62.85
N ARG A 7 5.12 35.19 64.09
CA ARG A 7 4.50 33.91 64.54
C ARG A 7 2.99 34.10 64.55
N TYR A 8 2.24 33.14 64.02
CA TYR A 8 0.83 32.96 64.42
C TYR A 8 0.57 31.49 64.73
N LEU A 9 -0.10 31.37 65.83
CA LEU A 9 -0.55 30.36 66.74
C LEU A 9 -1.29 29.20 66.05
N VAL A 10 -0.96 27.98 66.53
CA VAL A 10 -1.71 26.74 66.30
C VAL A 10 -2.94 26.75 67.22
N ALA A 11 -4.14 26.53 66.67
CA ALA A 11 -5.33 26.16 67.41
C ALA A 11 -5.73 24.74 66.95
N LEU A 12 -5.47 23.75 67.84
CA LEU A 12 -6.03 22.42 67.76
C LEU A 12 -7.55 22.49 68.12
N LEU A 13 -8.39 22.02 67.19
CA LEU A 13 -9.77 21.64 67.49
C LEU A 13 -9.89 20.15 67.17
N ALA A 14 -9.98 19.35 68.21
CA ALA A 14 -10.35 17.94 68.17
C ALA A 14 -11.87 17.83 68.04
N LEU A 15 -12.36 17.09 67.04
CA LEU A 15 -13.71 16.61 66.95
C LEU A 15 -13.75 15.10 66.63
N PRO A 16 -14.73 14.37 67.08
CA PRO A 16 -14.62 12.93 67.35
C PRO A 16 -14.88 12.07 66.12
N LEU A 17 -14.21 10.89 66.11
CA LEU A 17 -14.47 9.78 65.19
C LEU A 17 -15.92 9.26 65.34
N GLY A 18 -16.71 9.44 64.30
CA GLY A 18 -17.96 8.68 64.08
C GLY A 18 -17.70 7.61 63.03
N LEU A 19 -17.56 6.35 63.43
CA LEU A 19 -17.63 5.21 62.52
C LEU A 19 -19.04 5.15 61.89
N LEU A 20 -19.09 5.35 60.56
CA LEU A 20 -20.16 4.83 59.73
C LEU A 20 -19.53 4.00 58.62
N ALA A 21 -19.43 2.70 58.87
CA ALA A 21 -19.21 1.71 57.83
C ALA A 21 -20.48 1.63 56.97
N ALA A 22 -20.48 2.34 55.85
CA ALA A 22 -21.39 2.06 54.73
C ALA A 22 -20.55 1.50 53.61
N GLY A 23 -20.58 0.19 53.42
CA GLY A 23 -20.02 -0.47 52.26
C GLY A 23 -20.71 0.03 51.00
N CYS A 24 -19.92 0.68 50.15
CA CYS A 24 -20.15 0.74 48.71
C CYS A 24 -18.91 0.14 48.09
N GLY A 25 -18.96 -1.16 47.87
CA GLY A 25 -18.15 -1.82 46.87
C GLY A 25 -18.66 -1.36 45.49
N GLY A 26 -18.25 -0.17 45.08
CA GLY A 26 -18.27 0.20 43.69
C GLY A 26 -17.05 -0.50 43.08
N SER A 27 -17.24 -1.62 42.41
CA SER A 27 -16.34 -2.05 41.38
C SER A 27 -16.14 -0.84 40.47
N PRO A 28 -14.91 -0.56 40.01
CA PRO A 28 -14.77 0.41 38.94
C PRO A 28 -15.70 -0.05 37.82
N GLU A 29 -16.64 0.81 37.44
CA GLU A 29 -17.36 0.62 36.18
C GLU A 29 -16.27 0.50 35.12
N THR A 30 -15.93 -0.71 34.74
CA THR A 30 -15.41 -0.99 33.41
C THR A 30 -16.51 -0.49 32.51
N GLY A 31 -16.37 0.73 32.00
CA GLY A 31 -17.23 1.27 30.96
C GLY A 31 -17.35 0.16 29.93
N GLY A 32 -18.57 -0.37 29.78
CA GLY A 32 -18.78 -1.52 28.93
C GLY A 32 -18.24 -1.16 27.56
N ILE A 33 -17.13 -1.79 27.18
CA ILE A 33 -16.62 -1.73 25.82
C ILE A 33 -17.79 -2.18 24.99
N ASP A 34 -18.23 -1.30 24.06
CA ASP A 34 -19.25 -1.68 23.10
C ASP A 34 -18.65 -2.81 22.27
N ARG A 35 -18.97 -4.05 22.60
CA ARG A 35 -18.32 -5.25 22.09
C ARG A 35 -18.63 -5.51 20.63
N ASN A 36 -19.40 -4.65 19.97
CA ASN A 36 -19.76 -4.77 18.57
C ASN A 36 -19.15 -3.66 17.67
N VAL A 37 -18.14 -2.94 18.18
CA VAL A 37 -17.37 -1.92 17.44
C VAL A 37 -15.93 -2.39 17.28
N LEU A 38 -15.47 -2.49 16.02
CA LEU A 38 -14.08 -2.85 15.68
C LEU A 38 -13.14 -1.67 15.97
N ARG A 39 -12.07 -1.92 16.69
CA ARG A 39 -11.10 -0.89 17.10
C ARG A 39 -9.78 -1.09 16.36
N LEU A 40 -9.47 -0.14 15.52
CA LEU A 40 -8.28 -0.11 14.69
C LEU A 40 -7.39 1.08 15.08
N SER A 41 -6.16 1.08 14.60
CA SER A 41 -5.30 2.27 14.64
C SER A 41 -4.65 2.55 13.30
N ILE A 42 -4.38 3.84 13.06
CA ILE A 42 -3.52 4.33 11.99
C ILE A 42 -2.48 5.28 12.60
N GLY A 43 -1.32 5.43 11.96
CA GLY A 43 -0.26 6.30 12.47
C GLY A 43 -0.65 7.78 12.39
N PRO A 44 -0.59 8.40 11.22
CA PRO A 44 -0.90 9.83 11.06
C PRO A 44 -2.39 10.09 10.85
N ASP A 45 -2.83 11.29 11.21
CA ASP A 45 -4.14 11.80 10.82
C ASP A 45 -4.22 11.91 9.28
N PRO A 46 -5.25 11.33 8.61
CA PRO A 46 -5.36 11.39 7.16
C PRO A 46 -5.64 12.83 6.70
N ALA A 47 -5.00 13.26 5.62
CA ALA A 47 -5.22 14.61 5.10
C ALA A 47 -6.58 14.77 4.37
N SER A 48 -7.25 13.66 4.01
CA SER A 48 -8.48 13.67 3.24
C SER A 48 -9.13 12.29 3.23
N LEU A 49 -10.46 12.25 3.21
CA LEU A 49 -11.27 11.05 2.96
C LEU A 49 -11.91 11.07 1.55
N ASP A 50 -11.47 11.95 0.67
CA ASP A 50 -11.92 12.02 -0.72
C ASP A 50 -11.21 10.98 -1.59
N PRO A 51 -11.92 10.13 -2.36
CA PRO A 51 -11.33 9.09 -3.20
C PRO A 51 -10.21 9.58 -4.12
N ILE A 52 -10.39 10.75 -4.76
CA ILE A 52 -9.41 11.28 -5.70
C ILE A 52 -8.12 11.81 -5.04
N GLN A 53 -8.03 11.79 -3.70
CA GLN A 53 -6.87 12.19 -2.91
C GLN A 53 -6.25 11.01 -2.12
N ALA A 54 -6.65 9.78 -2.38
CA ALA A 54 -6.21 8.58 -1.67
C ALA A 54 -4.83 8.07 -2.14
N VAL A 55 -3.78 8.88 -1.96
CA VAL A 55 -2.42 8.63 -2.48
C VAL A 55 -1.56 7.70 -1.63
N ASP A 56 -2.01 7.28 -0.48
CA ASP A 56 -1.31 6.35 0.40
C ASP A 56 -2.23 5.23 0.90
N VAL A 57 -1.61 4.22 1.48
CA VAL A 57 -2.27 3.01 1.94
C VAL A 57 -3.37 3.30 2.97
N TYR A 58 -3.10 4.16 3.95
CA TYR A 58 -4.06 4.48 5.02
C TYR A 58 -5.31 5.19 4.48
N ARG A 59 -5.12 6.23 3.63
CA ARG A 59 -6.24 6.92 2.98
C ARG A 59 -7.02 6.00 2.06
N GLY A 60 -6.33 5.19 1.27
CA GLY A 60 -6.97 4.19 0.40
C GLY A 60 -7.83 3.21 1.18
N GLN A 61 -7.38 2.75 2.34
CA GLN A 61 -8.14 1.87 3.22
C GLN A 61 -9.41 2.54 3.77
N LEU A 62 -9.31 3.78 4.24
CA LEU A 62 -10.46 4.53 4.71
C LEU A 62 -11.48 4.77 3.60
N VAL A 63 -11.00 5.06 2.39
CA VAL A 63 -11.85 5.23 1.20
C VAL A 63 -12.63 3.96 0.88
N VAL A 64 -12.02 2.77 0.94
CA VAL A 64 -12.75 1.51 0.66
C VAL A 64 -13.78 1.14 1.72
N TYR A 65 -13.70 1.71 2.93
CA TYR A 65 -14.76 1.57 3.93
C TYR A 65 -15.99 2.41 3.57
N LEU A 66 -15.78 3.60 3.04
CA LEU A 66 -16.81 4.63 2.82
C LEU A 66 -17.44 4.57 1.43
N TYR A 67 -16.71 4.06 0.44
CA TYR A 67 -17.11 4.11 -0.96
C TYR A 67 -16.98 2.76 -1.65
N ASP A 68 -17.54 2.69 -2.85
CA ASP A 68 -17.40 1.56 -3.77
C ASP A 68 -16.99 2.02 -5.17
N GLY A 69 -16.21 1.18 -5.86
CA GLY A 69 -15.92 1.29 -7.28
C GLY A 69 -16.85 0.41 -8.14
N LEU A 70 -16.69 0.44 -9.44
CA LEU A 70 -17.39 -0.46 -10.37
C LEU A 70 -17.06 -1.93 -10.05
N ALA A 71 -15.79 -2.21 -9.77
CA ALA A 71 -15.30 -3.49 -9.27
C ALA A 71 -14.75 -3.34 -7.85
N ARG A 72 -14.46 -4.44 -7.19
CA ARG A 72 -13.76 -4.52 -5.91
C ARG A 72 -12.68 -5.59 -5.95
N PHE A 73 -11.67 -5.49 -5.12
CA PHE A 73 -10.70 -6.58 -4.94
C PHE A 73 -11.27 -7.66 -4.03
N GLN A 74 -11.07 -8.91 -4.43
CA GLN A 74 -11.24 -10.07 -3.57
C GLN A 74 -10.24 -11.14 -4.01
N ASP A 75 -9.42 -11.61 -3.09
CA ASP A 75 -8.36 -12.60 -3.36
C ASP A 75 -7.45 -12.21 -4.55
N GLY A 76 -7.13 -10.92 -4.68
CA GLY A 76 -6.29 -10.38 -5.74
C GLY A 76 -6.94 -10.27 -7.13
N ALA A 77 -8.23 -10.59 -7.26
CA ALA A 77 -8.97 -10.50 -8.52
C ALA A 77 -10.07 -9.43 -8.48
N PRO A 78 -10.41 -8.81 -9.64
CA PRO A 78 -11.54 -7.90 -9.71
C PRO A 78 -12.84 -8.69 -9.65
N GLN A 79 -13.73 -8.31 -8.74
CA GLN A 79 -15.06 -8.87 -8.56
C GLN A 79 -16.15 -7.82 -8.76
N PRO A 80 -17.37 -8.22 -9.13
CA PRO A 80 -18.52 -7.32 -9.20
C PRO A 80 -18.71 -6.52 -7.90
N ASN A 81 -19.08 -5.23 -8.05
CA ASN A 81 -19.41 -4.35 -6.96
C ASN A 81 -20.59 -3.42 -7.35
N LEU A 82 -20.38 -2.12 -7.62
CA LEU A 82 -21.44 -1.26 -8.19
C LEU A 82 -21.88 -1.73 -9.58
N ALA A 83 -20.98 -2.30 -10.37
CA ALA A 83 -21.34 -3.11 -11.52
C ALA A 83 -21.61 -4.55 -11.10
N LYS A 84 -22.77 -5.09 -11.43
CA LYS A 84 -23.11 -6.52 -11.20
C LYS A 84 -22.46 -7.45 -12.21
N SER A 85 -22.09 -6.94 -13.39
CA SER A 85 -21.37 -7.63 -14.45
C SER A 85 -20.82 -6.62 -15.46
N TRP A 86 -19.99 -7.09 -16.37
CA TRP A 86 -19.50 -6.33 -17.52
C TRP A 86 -19.27 -7.24 -18.71
N ASP A 87 -19.37 -6.66 -19.91
CA ASP A 87 -18.98 -7.27 -21.16
C ASP A 87 -17.75 -6.56 -21.71
N VAL A 88 -16.87 -7.31 -22.36
CA VAL A 88 -15.65 -6.78 -23.00
C VAL A 88 -15.70 -7.12 -24.47
N SER A 89 -15.45 -6.14 -25.34
CA SER A 89 -15.36 -6.37 -26.78
C SER A 89 -14.20 -7.30 -27.16
N ASP A 90 -14.30 -7.98 -28.30
CA ASP A 90 -13.29 -8.94 -28.77
C ASP A 90 -11.89 -8.32 -28.92
N ASP A 91 -11.82 -7.02 -29.21
CA ASP A 91 -10.57 -6.26 -29.31
C ASP A 91 -10.07 -5.72 -27.96
N GLY A 92 -10.81 -5.97 -26.86
CA GLY A 92 -10.43 -5.56 -25.51
C GLY A 92 -10.46 -4.05 -25.23
N ARG A 93 -11.12 -3.28 -26.09
CA ARG A 93 -11.16 -1.81 -25.97
C ARG A 93 -12.43 -1.28 -25.33
N VAL A 94 -13.57 -1.95 -25.50
CA VAL A 94 -14.86 -1.48 -25.02
C VAL A 94 -15.34 -2.35 -23.86
N TYR A 95 -15.58 -1.71 -22.73
CA TYR A 95 -16.14 -2.33 -21.54
C TYR A 95 -17.54 -1.78 -21.29
N THR A 96 -18.55 -2.65 -21.31
CA THR A 96 -19.95 -2.29 -20.98
C THR A 96 -20.28 -2.78 -19.58
N PHE A 97 -20.38 -1.87 -18.63
CA PHE A 97 -20.70 -2.18 -17.23
C PHE A 97 -22.20 -2.13 -17.00
N HIS A 98 -22.77 -3.23 -16.48
CA HIS A 98 -24.16 -3.35 -16.06
C HIS A 98 -24.26 -3.03 -14.57
N LEU A 99 -24.74 -1.84 -14.24
CA LEU A 99 -24.78 -1.33 -12.89
C LEU A 99 -25.93 -1.94 -12.07
N ARG A 100 -25.76 -1.98 -10.76
CA ARG A 100 -26.82 -2.30 -9.81
C ARG A 100 -27.84 -1.16 -9.77
N ASP A 101 -29.09 -1.52 -9.53
CA ASP A 101 -30.21 -0.57 -9.37
C ASP A 101 -30.76 -0.52 -7.93
N ASP A 102 -30.15 -1.28 -7.04
CA ASP A 102 -30.52 -1.39 -5.61
C ASP A 102 -29.55 -0.65 -4.68
N VAL A 103 -28.55 0.06 -5.19
CA VAL A 103 -27.56 0.79 -4.40
C VAL A 103 -28.04 2.17 -4.02
N MET A 104 -27.81 2.53 -2.76
CA MET A 104 -28.10 3.86 -2.21
C MET A 104 -26.84 4.48 -1.65
N PHE A 105 -26.61 5.75 -1.91
CA PHE A 105 -25.64 6.54 -1.16
C PHE A 105 -26.05 6.68 0.31
N HIS A 106 -25.11 6.98 1.20
CA HIS A 106 -25.37 7.16 2.62
C HIS A 106 -26.41 8.25 2.92
N ASN A 107 -26.54 9.27 2.05
CA ASN A 107 -27.58 10.32 2.15
C ASN A 107 -28.98 9.84 1.70
N GLY A 108 -29.11 8.61 1.24
CA GLY A 108 -30.37 8.01 0.80
C GLY A 108 -30.74 8.23 -0.66
N ARG A 109 -29.91 8.91 -1.48
CA ARG A 109 -30.08 9.02 -2.92
C ARG A 109 -29.67 7.72 -3.61
N ARG A 110 -30.39 7.33 -4.65
CA ARG A 110 -30.07 6.16 -5.47
C ARG A 110 -28.86 6.44 -6.38
N PHE A 111 -27.93 5.50 -6.42
CA PHE A 111 -26.80 5.47 -7.36
C PHE A 111 -27.30 5.23 -8.79
N ASN A 112 -26.62 5.83 -9.79
CA ASN A 112 -26.88 5.62 -11.20
C ASN A 112 -25.62 5.88 -12.05
N ALA A 113 -25.74 5.68 -13.37
CA ALA A 113 -24.65 5.80 -14.34
C ALA A 113 -24.02 7.21 -14.45
N GLU A 114 -24.80 8.26 -14.19
CA GLU A 114 -24.28 9.64 -14.21
C GLU A 114 -23.29 9.89 -13.06
N ASP A 115 -23.42 9.17 -11.95
CA ASP A 115 -22.47 9.27 -10.82
C ASP A 115 -21.10 8.72 -11.19
N VAL A 116 -21.07 7.65 -12.01
CA VAL A 116 -19.81 7.10 -12.54
C VAL A 116 -19.13 8.12 -13.42
N LYS A 117 -19.89 8.68 -14.39
CA LYS A 117 -19.37 9.71 -15.29
C LYS A 117 -18.83 10.92 -14.52
N TYR A 118 -19.62 11.44 -13.61
CA TYR A 118 -19.20 12.58 -12.78
C TYR A 118 -17.92 12.30 -12.00
N SER A 119 -17.83 11.15 -11.33
CA SER A 119 -16.69 10.82 -10.47
C SER A 119 -15.38 10.69 -11.28
N PHE A 120 -15.43 10.04 -12.45
CA PHE A 120 -14.25 9.87 -13.29
C PHE A 120 -13.83 11.19 -13.94
N GLU A 121 -14.79 11.95 -14.49
CA GLU A 121 -14.49 13.29 -15.04
C GLU A 121 -13.94 14.23 -13.98
N ARG A 122 -14.51 14.20 -12.76
CA ARG A 122 -14.01 15.00 -11.64
C ARG A 122 -12.56 14.66 -11.32
N ALA A 123 -12.18 13.39 -11.28
CA ALA A 123 -10.81 12.97 -10.99
C ALA A 123 -9.80 13.48 -12.03
N LEU A 124 -10.24 13.62 -13.29
CA LEU A 124 -9.40 14.06 -14.40
C LEU A 124 -9.36 15.58 -14.60
N ARG A 125 -10.37 16.33 -14.11
CA ARG A 125 -10.42 17.78 -14.31
C ARG A 125 -9.27 18.50 -13.59
N PRO A 126 -8.61 19.51 -14.22
CA PRO A 126 -7.50 20.26 -13.62
C PRO A 126 -7.84 20.88 -12.26
N GLU A 127 -9.10 21.31 -12.07
CA GLU A 127 -9.56 21.96 -10.85
C GLU A 127 -9.53 21.02 -9.64
N SER A 128 -9.64 19.72 -9.86
CA SER A 128 -9.59 18.72 -8.79
C SER A 128 -8.22 18.54 -8.19
N GLN A 129 -7.17 18.87 -8.95
CA GLN A 129 -5.77 18.67 -8.57
C GLN A 129 -5.49 17.25 -8.07
N SER A 130 -6.19 16.25 -8.63
CA SER A 130 -6.00 14.86 -8.26
C SER A 130 -4.61 14.38 -8.70
N PRO A 131 -3.81 13.80 -7.82
CA PRO A 131 -2.54 13.17 -8.19
C PRO A 131 -2.74 11.75 -8.76
N LEU A 132 -3.99 11.27 -8.89
CA LEU A 132 -4.34 9.90 -9.25
C LEU A 132 -5.01 9.81 -10.64
N THR A 133 -4.82 10.83 -11.51
CA THR A 133 -5.33 10.84 -12.89
C THR A 133 -4.91 9.62 -13.68
N TRP A 134 -3.70 9.10 -13.41
CA TRP A 134 -3.11 7.95 -14.09
C TRP A 134 -3.98 6.67 -14.04
N VAL A 135 -4.89 6.54 -13.07
CA VAL A 135 -5.84 5.43 -12.97
C VAL A 135 -6.79 5.39 -14.17
N PHE A 136 -6.99 6.53 -14.82
CA PHE A 136 -7.93 6.72 -15.94
C PHE A 136 -7.23 6.99 -17.28
N ASP A 137 -5.89 7.06 -17.34
CA ASP A 137 -5.11 7.42 -18.54
C ASP A 137 -5.38 6.50 -19.75
N PHE A 138 -5.92 5.31 -19.52
CA PHE A 138 -6.25 4.36 -20.58
C PHE A 138 -7.58 4.65 -21.26
N ILE A 139 -8.44 5.50 -20.69
CA ILE A 139 -9.75 5.83 -21.23
C ILE A 139 -9.58 6.89 -22.33
N GLU A 140 -10.24 6.68 -23.47
CA GLU A 140 -10.19 7.58 -24.61
C GLU A 140 -10.58 9.01 -24.21
N GLY A 141 -9.70 9.98 -24.51
CA GLY A 141 -9.89 11.40 -24.21
C GLY A 141 -9.51 11.82 -22.79
N SER A 142 -8.88 10.96 -21.98
CA SER A 142 -8.43 11.31 -20.62
C SER A 142 -7.40 12.42 -20.64
N GLU A 143 -6.39 12.36 -21.52
CA GLU A 143 -5.33 13.37 -21.65
C GLU A 143 -5.92 14.76 -21.96
N ALA A 144 -6.82 14.86 -22.94
CA ALA A 144 -7.46 16.13 -23.28
C ALA A 144 -8.27 16.73 -22.12
N LEU A 145 -8.89 15.88 -21.28
CA LEU A 145 -9.62 16.35 -20.11
C LEU A 145 -8.66 16.81 -18.99
N VAL A 146 -7.56 16.12 -18.76
CA VAL A 146 -6.50 16.50 -17.78
C VAL A 146 -5.84 17.83 -18.19
N GLU A 147 -5.62 18.04 -19.48
CA GLU A 147 -5.03 19.29 -20.01
C GLU A 147 -6.03 20.45 -20.09
N GLY A 148 -7.33 20.19 -19.81
CA GLY A 148 -8.39 21.20 -19.90
C GLY A 148 -8.78 21.56 -21.34
N GLU A 149 -8.44 20.72 -22.32
CA GLU A 149 -8.78 20.89 -23.73
C GLU A 149 -10.16 20.32 -24.07
N ALA A 150 -10.74 19.49 -23.17
CA ALA A 150 -12.07 18.91 -23.29
C ALA A 150 -12.92 19.17 -22.06
N ASP A 151 -14.25 19.27 -22.25
CA ASP A 151 -15.24 19.45 -21.17
C ASP A 151 -15.74 18.12 -20.59
N SER A 152 -15.48 17.00 -21.29
CA SER A 152 -15.99 15.67 -20.91
C SER A 152 -15.07 14.58 -21.41
N LEU A 153 -15.13 13.41 -20.73
CA LEU A 153 -14.39 12.21 -21.06
C LEU A 153 -15.05 11.48 -22.23
N SER A 154 -14.48 11.60 -23.44
CA SER A 154 -15.08 11.09 -24.67
C SER A 154 -15.28 9.57 -24.68
N GLY A 155 -14.36 8.83 -24.04
CA GLY A 155 -14.44 7.38 -23.93
C GLY A 155 -15.44 6.88 -22.89
N LEU A 156 -16.14 7.76 -22.14
CA LEU A 156 -17.14 7.34 -21.16
C LEU A 156 -18.54 7.78 -21.58
N ARG A 157 -19.41 6.83 -21.85
CA ARG A 157 -20.78 7.05 -22.31
C ARG A 157 -21.80 6.44 -21.35
N VAL A 158 -22.75 7.25 -20.92
CA VAL A 158 -23.95 6.78 -20.21
C VAL A 158 -24.98 6.33 -21.24
N LEU A 159 -25.23 5.03 -21.33
CA LEU A 159 -26.20 4.47 -22.27
C LEU A 159 -27.62 4.55 -21.70
N ASN A 160 -27.77 4.32 -20.40
CA ASN A 160 -29.01 4.46 -19.66
C ASN A 160 -28.66 4.52 -18.14
N PRO A 161 -29.62 4.74 -17.23
CA PRO A 161 -29.32 4.90 -15.80
C PRO A 161 -28.57 3.73 -15.13
N THR A 162 -28.55 2.55 -15.74
CA THR A 162 -27.92 1.34 -15.21
C THR A 162 -26.85 0.75 -16.15
N THR A 163 -26.39 1.51 -17.14
CA THR A 163 -25.37 0.99 -18.08
C THR A 163 -24.41 2.10 -18.48
N VAL A 164 -23.12 1.84 -18.25
CA VAL A 164 -22.01 2.71 -18.67
C VAL A 164 -21.14 1.94 -19.66
N GLU A 165 -20.74 2.60 -20.73
CA GLU A 165 -19.76 2.09 -21.68
C GLU A 165 -18.46 2.89 -21.54
N ILE A 166 -17.34 2.19 -21.43
CA ILE A 166 -16.00 2.79 -21.34
C ILE A 166 -15.16 2.26 -22.50
N THR A 167 -14.67 3.17 -23.33
CA THR A 167 -13.77 2.88 -24.45
C THR A 167 -12.35 3.26 -24.09
N LEU A 168 -11.42 2.33 -24.28
CA LEU A 168 -9.99 2.53 -24.06
C LEU A 168 -9.30 2.94 -25.37
N GLU A 169 -8.25 3.75 -25.29
CA GLU A 169 -7.42 4.11 -26.45
C GLU A 169 -6.76 2.88 -27.09
N GLN A 170 -6.39 1.91 -26.28
CA GLN A 170 -5.84 0.63 -26.68
C GLN A 170 -6.21 -0.44 -25.64
N PRO A 171 -6.18 -1.74 -26.00
CA PRO A 171 -6.44 -2.80 -25.03
C PRO A 171 -5.50 -2.70 -23.84
N PHE A 172 -6.06 -2.84 -22.65
CA PHE A 172 -5.28 -2.88 -21.40
C PHE A 172 -5.84 -3.95 -20.47
N ALA A 173 -5.16 -5.08 -20.38
CA ALA A 173 -5.65 -6.26 -19.66
C ALA A 173 -5.91 -6.00 -18.16
N PRO A 174 -5.10 -5.19 -17.42
CA PRO A 174 -5.37 -4.88 -16.01
C PRO A 174 -6.49 -3.86 -15.77
N PHE A 175 -7.22 -3.38 -16.79
CA PHE A 175 -8.18 -2.27 -16.64
C PHE A 175 -9.21 -2.49 -15.53
N LEU A 176 -9.74 -3.69 -15.37
CA LEU A 176 -10.70 -3.99 -14.30
C LEU A 176 -10.11 -3.87 -12.91
N LEU A 177 -8.80 -4.07 -12.75
CA LEU A 177 -8.10 -3.85 -11.48
C LEU A 177 -8.05 -2.36 -11.13
N LEU A 178 -7.87 -1.49 -12.13
CA LEU A 178 -7.93 -0.03 -11.92
C LEU A 178 -9.33 0.41 -11.47
N MET A 179 -10.40 -0.22 -11.98
CA MET A 179 -11.79 0.06 -11.58
C MET A 179 -12.13 -0.39 -10.16
N ALA A 180 -11.26 -1.14 -9.51
CA ALA A 180 -11.35 -1.53 -8.10
C ALA A 180 -10.51 -0.65 -7.16
N MET A 181 -9.65 0.23 -7.70
CA MET A 181 -8.80 1.10 -6.90
C MET A 181 -9.58 2.22 -6.22
N PRO A 182 -9.14 2.70 -5.04
CA PRO A 182 -9.81 3.78 -4.31
C PRO A 182 -10.10 5.03 -5.15
N ALA A 183 -9.17 5.43 -6.03
CA ALA A 183 -9.33 6.60 -6.91
C ALA A 183 -10.52 6.47 -7.89
N ALA A 184 -10.93 5.24 -8.25
CA ALA A 184 -12.07 4.96 -9.12
C ALA A 184 -13.39 4.76 -8.34
N HIS A 185 -13.41 5.03 -7.04
CA HIS A 185 -14.63 4.94 -6.24
C HIS A 185 -15.57 6.12 -6.49
N ILE A 186 -16.87 5.85 -6.38
CA ILE A 186 -17.92 6.76 -6.82
C ILE A 186 -18.43 7.62 -5.66
N ALA A 187 -18.52 8.91 -5.90
CA ALA A 187 -19.02 9.90 -4.95
C ALA A 187 -20.19 10.70 -5.54
N PRO A 188 -21.18 11.10 -4.72
CA PRO A 188 -22.37 11.81 -5.19
C PRO A 188 -22.06 13.29 -5.48
N ARG A 189 -22.40 13.71 -6.70
CA ARG A 189 -22.14 15.06 -7.22
C ARG A 189 -22.69 16.17 -6.30
N GLU A 190 -23.94 16.04 -5.88
CA GLU A 190 -24.61 17.05 -5.07
C GLU A 190 -23.95 17.30 -3.72
N GLU A 191 -23.39 16.26 -3.10
CA GLU A 191 -22.67 16.39 -1.83
C GLU A 191 -21.33 17.13 -2.01
N ILE A 192 -20.62 16.81 -3.09
CA ILE A 192 -19.36 17.45 -3.44
C ILE A 192 -19.58 18.93 -3.75
N GLU A 193 -20.58 19.24 -4.59
CA GLU A 193 -20.90 20.63 -4.95
C GLU A 193 -21.42 21.45 -3.77
N GLN A 194 -22.19 20.82 -2.86
CA GLN A 194 -22.71 21.49 -1.67
C GLN A 194 -21.65 21.75 -0.61
N LYS A 195 -20.80 20.75 -0.35
CA LYS A 195 -19.79 20.80 0.74
C LYS A 195 -18.48 21.46 0.30
N GLY A 196 -18.17 21.42 -1.00
CA GLY A 196 -16.88 21.88 -1.49
C GLY A 196 -15.72 21.16 -0.80
N PRO A 197 -14.71 21.91 -0.29
CA PRO A 197 -13.57 21.30 0.41
C PRO A 197 -13.92 20.48 1.64
N GLN A 198 -15.03 20.78 2.34
CA GLN A 198 -15.48 20.04 3.51
C GLN A 198 -15.96 18.61 3.17
N PHE A 199 -16.15 18.27 1.89
CA PHE A 199 -16.47 16.91 1.48
C PHE A 199 -15.38 15.91 1.90
N SER A 200 -14.13 16.34 1.89
CA SER A 200 -12.98 15.52 2.31
C SER A 200 -12.98 15.15 3.80
N GLU A 201 -13.72 15.91 4.64
CA GLU A 201 -13.80 15.69 6.09
C GLU A 201 -15.15 15.10 6.54
N ALA A 202 -16.17 15.18 5.68
CA ALA A 202 -17.51 14.64 5.96
C ALA A 202 -18.04 13.90 4.71
N PRO A 203 -17.42 12.77 4.37
CA PRO A 203 -17.67 12.05 3.14
C PRO A 203 -19.06 11.41 3.10
N VAL A 204 -19.59 11.27 1.89
CA VAL A 204 -20.80 10.50 1.58
C VAL A 204 -20.48 9.55 0.43
N GLY A 205 -20.61 8.26 0.66
CA GLY A 205 -20.35 7.22 -0.33
C GLY A 205 -21.47 6.18 -0.38
N THR A 206 -21.17 5.01 -0.94
CA THR A 206 -22.04 3.85 -1.04
C THR A 206 -21.59 2.69 -0.16
N GLY A 207 -20.42 2.82 0.47
CA GLY A 207 -19.69 1.76 1.15
C GLY A 207 -20.39 1.11 2.33
N PRO A 208 -19.79 0.05 2.88
CA PRO A 208 -20.35 -0.69 4.01
C PRO A 208 -20.40 0.11 5.31
N TRP A 209 -19.61 1.16 5.43
CA TRP A 209 -19.51 2.00 6.60
C TRP A 209 -19.90 3.44 6.29
N VAL A 210 -20.69 4.03 7.16
CA VAL A 210 -21.17 5.41 7.07
C VAL A 210 -20.31 6.28 7.98
N PHE A 211 -19.83 7.40 7.48
CA PHE A 211 -19.10 8.37 8.28
C PHE A 211 -19.98 8.94 9.40
N GLU A 212 -19.50 8.92 10.63
CA GLU A 212 -20.16 9.49 11.80
C GLU A 212 -19.45 10.75 12.29
N SER A 213 -18.16 10.64 12.58
CA SER A 213 -17.38 11.77 13.11
C SER A 213 -15.88 11.60 12.88
N TRP A 214 -15.17 12.72 12.86
CA TRP A 214 -13.72 12.78 12.84
C TRP A 214 -13.22 13.84 13.83
N ALA A 215 -12.59 13.39 14.91
CA ALA A 215 -11.82 14.24 15.80
C ALA A 215 -10.35 14.14 15.35
N HIS A 216 -9.83 15.20 14.74
CA HIS A 216 -8.47 15.24 14.22
C HIS A 216 -7.43 14.88 15.29
N ASP A 217 -6.39 14.18 14.88
CA ASP A 217 -5.31 13.66 15.74
C ASP A 217 -5.77 12.73 16.88
N ASP A 218 -7.05 12.27 16.84
CA ASP A 218 -7.63 11.40 17.87
C ASP A 218 -8.32 10.19 17.25
N VAL A 219 -9.52 10.38 16.64
CA VAL A 219 -10.34 9.24 16.21
C VAL A 219 -11.29 9.56 15.05
N ILE A 220 -11.44 8.61 14.12
CA ILE A 220 -12.54 8.55 13.15
C ILE A 220 -13.52 7.47 13.62
N ARG A 221 -14.85 7.78 13.60
CA ARG A 221 -15.92 6.83 13.87
C ARG A 221 -16.78 6.62 12.65
N LEU A 222 -17.05 5.34 12.39
CA LEU A 222 -17.89 4.89 11.30
C LEU A 222 -18.98 3.99 11.86
N THR A 223 -20.19 4.08 11.32
CA THR A 223 -21.33 3.21 11.66
C THR A 223 -21.66 2.27 10.52
N ALA A 224 -22.24 1.10 10.82
CA ALA A 224 -22.60 0.12 9.80
C ALA A 224 -23.70 0.64 8.87
N ASN A 225 -23.51 0.52 7.56
CA ASN A 225 -24.54 0.79 6.56
C ASN A 225 -25.58 -0.35 6.56
N ALA A 226 -26.72 -0.12 7.19
CA ALA A 226 -27.78 -1.13 7.26
C ALA A 226 -28.37 -1.51 5.89
N ARG A 227 -28.13 -0.68 4.85
CA ARG A 227 -28.64 -0.88 3.49
C ARG A 227 -27.53 -1.20 2.48
N TYR A 228 -26.39 -1.68 2.97
CA TYR A 228 -25.28 -2.01 2.07
C TYR A 228 -25.68 -3.13 1.11
N HIS A 229 -25.43 -2.94 -0.16
CA HIS A 229 -25.92 -3.80 -1.24
C HIS A 229 -25.31 -5.22 -1.26
N LEU A 230 -24.16 -5.44 -0.58
CA LEU A 230 -23.57 -6.77 -0.38
C LEU A 230 -23.90 -7.38 1.00
N GLY A 231 -24.80 -6.76 1.74
CA GLY A 231 -25.19 -7.17 3.09
C GLY A 231 -24.66 -6.22 4.17
N ARG A 232 -25.45 -5.99 5.23
CA ARG A 232 -25.03 -5.18 6.36
C ARG A 232 -23.79 -5.80 7.03
N PRO A 233 -22.76 -5.00 7.37
CA PRO A 233 -21.65 -5.46 8.22
C PRO A 233 -22.19 -6.13 9.49
N LYS A 234 -21.51 -7.17 9.98
CA LYS A 234 -21.91 -7.88 11.21
C LYS A 234 -21.70 -7.05 12.47
N MET A 235 -20.74 -6.15 12.46
CA MET A 235 -20.46 -5.19 13.52
C MET A 235 -21.32 -3.92 13.36
N ASP A 236 -21.46 -3.14 14.43
CA ASP A 236 -22.24 -1.91 14.43
C ASP A 236 -21.41 -0.68 14.02
N GLY A 237 -20.10 -0.73 14.17
CA GLY A 237 -19.21 0.37 13.82
C GLY A 237 -17.74 -0.01 13.74
N ILE A 238 -16.94 0.97 13.32
CA ILE A 238 -15.46 0.93 13.40
C ILE A 238 -15.00 2.23 14.08
N GLU A 239 -14.11 2.09 15.04
CA GLU A 239 -13.37 3.19 15.65
C GLU A 239 -11.90 3.10 15.20
N ILE A 240 -11.38 4.16 14.57
CA ILE A 240 -10.03 4.20 14.02
C ILE A 240 -9.27 5.31 14.73
N ARG A 241 -8.37 4.93 15.62
CA ARG A 241 -7.58 5.86 16.45
C ARG A 241 -6.28 6.26 15.75
N MET A 242 -5.91 7.53 15.86
CA MET A 242 -4.62 8.04 15.40
C MET A 242 -3.58 7.80 16.49
N ILE A 243 -2.70 6.81 16.28
CA ILE A 243 -1.64 6.45 17.24
C ILE A 243 -0.30 6.41 16.51
N PRO A 244 0.43 7.53 16.45
CA PRO A 244 1.71 7.62 15.73
C PRO A 244 2.83 6.75 16.34
N GLU A 245 2.77 6.50 17.64
CA GLU A 245 3.84 5.82 18.38
C GLU A 245 3.58 4.32 18.46
N THR A 246 4.37 3.51 17.75
CA THR A 246 4.23 2.03 17.72
C THR A 246 4.24 1.41 19.12
N THR A 247 5.02 1.92 20.06
CA THR A 247 5.02 1.43 21.44
C THR A 247 3.68 1.60 22.15
N THR A 248 2.94 2.65 21.79
CA THR A 248 1.57 2.86 22.27
C THR A 248 0.60 1.89 21.60
N VAL A 249 0.73 1.65 20.29
CA VAL A 249 -0.07 0.64 19.56
C VAL A 249 0.08 -0.73 20.21
N ILE A 250 1.31 -1.15 20.50
CA ILE A 250 1.63 -2.41 21.19
C ILE A 250 0.90 -2.49 22.55
N ALA A 251 1.07 -1.46 23.38
CA ALA A 251 0.46 -1.44 24.71
C ALA A 251 -1.08 -1.43 24.69
N GLU A 252 -1.68 -0.75 23.71
CA GLU A 252 -3.14 -0.73 23.53
C GLU A 252 -3.67 -2.07 23.01
N PHE A 253 -2.94 -2.73 22.12
CA PHE A 253 -3.28 -4.07 21.67
C PHE A 253 -3.21 -5.11 22.80
N GLU A 254 -2.14 -5.13 23.58
CA GLU A 254 -1.98 -6.03 24.75
C GLU A 254 -3.07 -5.83 25.82
N ARG A 255 -3.61 -4.61 25.96
CA ARG A 255 -4.73 -4.32 26.85
C ARG A 255 -6.09 -4.68 26.28
N GLY A 256 -6.13 -5.14 25.01
CA GLY A 256 -7.37 -5.41 24.31
C GLY A 256 -8.14 -4.15 23.89
N ASN A 257 -7.48 -3.01 23.73
CA ASN A 257 -8.08 -1.75 23.27
C ASN A 257 -7.99 -1.58 21.75
N LEU A 258 -7.24 -2.45 21.05
CA LEU A 258 -7.21 -2.59 19.60
C LEU A 258 -7.50 -4.04 19.25
N ASP A 259 -8.19 -4.27 18.15
CA ASP A 259 -8.66 -5.59 17.73
C ASP A 259 -7.79 -6.20 16.61
N TRP A 260 -7.00 -5.36 15.92
CA TRP A 260 -6.07 -5.73 14.86
C TRP A 260 -4.82 -4.85 14.89
N VAL A 261 -3.67 -5.42 14.53
CA VAL A 261 -2.42 -4.69 14.31
C VAL A 261 -1.62 -5.31 13.17
N ASP A 262 -0.87 -4.45 12.45
CA ASP A 262 0.18 -4.84 11.50
C ASP A 262 1.50 -5.05 12.26
N LEU A 263 1.96 -6.31 12.35
CA LEU A 263 3.21 -6.64 13.02
C LEU A 263 4.45 -6.14 12.28
N ASN A 264 4.35 -5.84 10.99
CA ASN A 264 5.50 -5.32 10.25
C ASN A 264 5.91 -3.91 10.70
N GLU A 265 5.01 -3.18 11.33
CA GLU A 265 5.29 -1.88 11.93
C GLU A 265 6.01 -2.00 13.30
N PHE A 266 6.11 -3.20 13.86
CA PHE A 266 6.72 -3.40 15.17
C PHE A 266 8.25 -3.44 15.08
N PRO A 267 8.96 -2.90 16.08
CA PRO A 267 10.40 -3.09 16.20
C PRO A 267 10.75 -4.59 16.27
N ALA A 268 11.89 -5.00 15.68
CA ALA A 268 12.28 -6.40 15.60
C ALA A 268 12.22 -7.17 16.94
N PRO A 269 12.63 -6.62 18.11
CA PRO A 269 12.50 -7.32 19.38
C PRO A 269 11.04 -7.59 19.78
N GLU A 270 10.12 -6.67 19.46
CA GLU A 270 8.71 -6.83 19.75
C GLU A 270 8.06 -7.83 18.78
N PHE A 271 8.39 -7.74 17.49
CA PHE A 271 7.98 -8.74 16.51
C PHE A 271 8.37 -10.15 16.93
N GLU A 272 9.63 -10.35 17.33
CA GLU A 272 10.14 -11.65 17.82
C GLU A 272 9.39 -12.09 19.08
N ARG A 273 9.16 -11.18 20.03
CA ARG A 273 8.42 -11.47 21.25
C ARG A 273 7.04 -12.04 20.95
N PHE A 274 6.24 -11.37 20.13
CA PHE A 274 4.92 -11.85 19.74
C PHE A 274 4.97 -13.17 18.93
N SER A 275 5.93 -13.30 18.03
CA SER A 275 6.06 -14.48 17.16
C SER A 275 6.43 -15.76 17.90
N TYR A 276 7.14 -15.67 19.03
CA TYR A 276 7.57 -16.81 19.82
C TYR A 276 6.76 -17.04 21.10
N ASP A 277 5.91 -16.09 21.49
CA ASP A 277 5.06 -16.24 22.66
C ASP A 277 3.91 -17.21 22.36
N PRO A 278 3.71 -18.28 23.19
CA PRO A 278 2.64 -19.27 22.95
C PRO A 278 1.22 -18.69 23.02
N GLU A 279 1.01 -17.54 23.67
CA GLU A 279 -0.28 -16.87 23.74
C GLU A 279 -0.60 -16.13 22.45
N TRP A 280 0.38 -15.42 21.88
CA TRP A 280 0.20 -14.53 20.74
C TRP A 280 0.45 -15.18 19.39
N SER A 281 1.43 -16.07 19.28
CA SER A 281 1.80 -16.69 18.00
C SER A 281 0.67 -17.41 17.26
N PRO A 282 -0.33 -18.04 17.92
CA PRO A 282 -1.47 -18.63 17.20
C PRO A 282 -2.42 -17.59 16.56
N LEU A 283 -2.33 -16.33 16.97
CA LEU A 283 -3.18 -15.23 16.49
C LEU A 283 -2.59 -14.51 15.26
N ILE A 284 -1.35 -14.86 14.89
CA ILE A 284 -0.63 -14.24 13.79
C ILE A 284 -1.02 -14.92 12.48
N GLN A 285 -1.47 -14.14 11.51
CA GLN A 285 -1.61 -14.53 10.12
C GLN A 285 -0.48 -13.93 9.30
N HIS A 286 -0.04 -14.63 8.27
CA HIS A 286 1.01 -14.12 7.39
C HIS A 286 0.81 -14.57 5.95
N ARG A 287 1.36 -13.78 5.01
CA ARG A 287 1.35 -14.08 3.57
C ARG A 287 2.44 -13.30 2.85
N PRO A 288 2.82 -13.69 1.63
CA PRO A 288 3.71 -12.88 0.81
C PRO A 288 3.13 -11.48 0.57
N ALA A 289 3.93 -10.46 0.87
CA ALA A 289 3.59 -9.08 0.51
C ALA A 289 3.77 -8.84 -0.99
N LEU A 290 2.91 -8.03 -1.58
CA LEU A 290 3.08 -7.62 -2.98
C LEU A 290 4.09 -6.47 -3.08
N ILE A 291 5.29 -6.72 -2.56
CA ILE A 291 6.37 -5.74 -2.43
C ILE A 291 7.68 -6.35 -2.93
N THR A 292 8.49 -5.55 -3.60
CA THR A 292 9.89 -5.89 -3.88
C THR A 292 10.82 -4.82 -3.31
N TYR A 293 11.85 -5.24 -2.56
CA TYR A 293 12.96 -4.38 -2.17
C TYR A 293 14.12 -4.59 -3.13
N TYR A 294 14.83 -3.53 -3.47
CA TYR A 294 15.94 -3.60 -4.42
C TYR A 294 16.96 -2.49 -4.22
N LEU A 295 18.21 -2.78 -4.57
CA LEU A 295 19.25 -1.78 -4.71
C LEU A 295 19.47 -1.56 -6.20
N ALA A 296 18.89 -0.49 -6.73
CA ALA A 296 18.99 -0.17 -8.16
C ALA A 296 20.36 0.36 -8.51
N LEU A 297 20.85 -0.05 -9.69
CA LEU A 297 22.08 0.42 -10.31
C LEU A 297 21.71 1.26 -11.53
N ASN A 298 22.25 2.45 -11.68
CA ASN A 298 21.98 3.27 -12.86
C ASN A 298 22.73 2.70 -14.09
N ASN A 299 22.01 1.99 -14.95
CA ASN A 299 22.57 1.28 -16.09
C ASN A 299 23.17 2.20 -17.18
N GLN A 300 22.86 3.50 -17.16
CA GLN A 300 23.49 4.49 -18.07
C GLN A 300 24.89 4.89 -17.62
N LYS A 301 25.20 4.75 -16.32
CA LYS A 301 26.53 5.10 -15.81
C LYS A 301 27.58 4.15 -16.39
N PRO A 302 28.73 4.65 -16.90
CA PRO A 302 29.78 3.81 -17.50
C PRO A 302 30.19 2.62 -16.64
N LYS A 303 30.22 2.80 -15.31
CA LYS A 303 30.60 1.79 -14.32
C LYS A 303 29.62 0.61 -14.21
N PHE A 304 28.35 0.81 -14.61
CA PHE A 304 27.29 -0.21 -14.54
C PHE A 304 26.74 -0.62 -15.91
N ARG A 305 27.26 -0.07 -17.00
CA ARG A 305 26.80 -0.40 -18.35
C ARG A 305 27.04 -1.87 -18.71
N ASP A 306 28.16 -2.43 -18.27
CA ASP A 306 28.49 -3.83 -18.51
C ASP A 306 27.68 -4.74 -17.56
N PRO A 307 26.85 -5.67 -18.08
CA PRO A 307 26.06 -6.57 -17.24
C PRO A 307 26.92 -7.54 -16.41
N ARG A 308 28.20 -7.76 -16.79
CA ARG A 308 29.11 -8.59 -15.97
C ARG A 308 29.42 -7.92 -14.64
N VAL A 309 29.56 -6.59 -14.62
CA VAL A 309 29.74 -5.81 -13.37
C VAL A 309 28.52 -5.96 -12.49
N ARG A 310 27.32 -5.75 -13.03
CA ARG A 310 26.07 -5.85 -12.26
C ARG A 310 25.82 -7.24 -11.69
N ARG A 311 26.11 -8.29 -12.49
CA ARG A 311 26.06 -9.69 -12.00
C ARG A 311 27.10 -9.98 -10.93
N ALA A 312 28.30 -9.41 -11.06
CA ALA A 312 29.34 -9.53 -10.03
C ALA A 312 28.86 -8.99 -8.68
N LEU A 313 28.20 -7.81 -8.67
CA LEU A 313 27.67 -7.22 -7.46
C LEU A 313 26.58 -8.11 -6.81
N ASN A 314 25.75 -8.77 -7.62
CA ASN A 314 24.76 -9.75 -7.11
C ASN A 314 25.44 -10.99 -6.49
N TYR A 315 26.48 -11.54 -7.11
CA TYR A 315 27.24 -12.68 -6.55
C TYR A 315 28.08 -12.31 -5.32
N ALA A 316 28.38 -11.03 -5.14
CA ALA A 316 29.20 -10.55 -4.03
C ALA A 316 28.42 -10.39 -2.73
N VAL A 317 27.09 -10.38 -2.75
CA VAL A 317 26.26 -10.07 -1.57
C VAL A 317 25.53 -11.31 -1.08
N ASP A 318 25.69 -11.65 0.20
CA ASP A 318 24.96 -12.72 0.88
C ASP A 318 23.59 -12.20 1.35
N ILE A 319 22.66 -12.06 0.42
CA ILE A 319 21.29 -11.60 0.73
C ILE A 319 20.61 -12.50 1.75
N ALA A 320 20.77 -13.82 1.64
CA ALA A 320 20.13 -14.76 2.54
C ALA A 320 20.67 -14.65 3.99
N GLY A 321 21.98 -14.49 4.15
CA GLY A 321 22.60 -14.31 5.45
C GLY A 321 22.26 -12.94 6.08
N ILE A 322 22.33 -11.87 5.28
CA ILE A 322 21.99 -10.51 5.72
C ILE A 322 20.53 -10.43 6.16
N SER A 323 19.62 -10.98 5.35
CA SER A 323 18.17 -10.89 5.60
C SER A 323 17.75 -11.52 6.92
N LYS A 324 18.33 -12.67 7.28
CA LYS A 324 18.06 -13.34 8.56
C LYS A 324 18.39 -12.51 9.80
N VAL A 325 19.31 -11.54 9.65
CA VAL A 325 19.77 -10.69 10.78
C VAL A 325 19.06 -9.34 10.78
N ILE A 326 18.67 -8.86 9.61
CA ILE A 326 18.17 -7.48 9.45
C ILE A 326 16.65 -7.41 9.52
N TYR A 327 15.93 -8.37 8.86
CA TYR A 327 14.48 -8.31 8.80
C TYR A 327 13.85 -9.17 9.91
N PRO A 328 12.86 -8.63 10.62
CA PRO A 328 12.04 -9.46 11.49
C PRO A 328 11.17 -10.40 10.63
N GLY A 329 10.98 -11.62 11.10
CA GLY A 329 10.20 -12.61 10.38
C GLY A 329 10.89 -13.20 9.15
N GLU A 330 10.12 -13.89 8.34
CA GLU A 330 10.59 -14.50 7.10
C GLU A 330 10.54 -13.50 5.94
N VAL A 331 11.50 -13.63 5.02
CA VAL A 331 11.51 -12.91 3.75
C VAL A 331 11.91 -13.87 2.63
N ALA A 332 11.37 -13.70 1.45
CA ALA A 332 11.77 -14.45 0.28
C ALA A 332 12.93 -13.75 -0.44
N ALA A 333 14.06 -14.42 -0.63
CA ALA A 333 15.14 -13.89 -1.44
C ALA A 333 14.69 -13.72 -2.89
N SER A 334 14.87 -12.52 -3.45
CA SER A 334 14.37 -12.17 -4.76
C SER A 334 15.17 -12.84 -5.88
N HIS A 335 14.47 -13.40 -6.86
CA HIS A 335 15.02 -13.93 -8.12
C HIS A 335 14.36 -13.30 -9.37
N GLY A 336 13.83 -12.10 -9.17
CA GLY A 336 13.19 -11.26 -10.17
C GLY A 336 12.45 -10.09 -9.51
N PRO A 337 11.93 -9.14 -10.28
CA PRO A 337 11.15 -8.02 -9.74
C PRO A 337 9.75 -8.40 -9.29
N ILE A 338 9.13 -9.46 -9.83
CA ILE A 338 7.77 -9.85 -9.49
C ILE A 338 7.78 -10.57 -8.13
N PRO A 339 7.02 -10.11 -7.12
CA PRO A 339 6.95 -10.77 -5.82
C PRO A 339 6.09 -12.05 -5.85
N PRO A 340 6.29 -12.98 -4.88
CA PRO A 340 5.41 -14.13 -4.69
C PRO A 340 3.95 -13.68 -4.50
N GLY A 341 3.01 -14.46 -5.01
CA GLY A 341 1.59 -14.16 -4.94
C GLY A 341 1.03 -13.43 -6.16
N LEU A 342 1.88 -12.87 -7.04
CA LEU A 342 1.43 -12.31 -8.30
C LEU A 342 1.51 -13.31 -9.47
N PRO A 343 0.54 -13.26 -10.40
CA PRO A 343 0.66 -13.96 -11.67
C PRO A 343 1.92 -13.53 -12.42
N GLY A 344 2.74 -14.49 -12.87
CA GLY A 344 4.03 -14.23 -13.50
C GLY A 344 5.25 -14.37 -12.58
N TYR A 345 5.03 -14.54 -11.26
CA TYR A 345 6.09 -14.99 -10.36
C TYR A 345 6.61 -16.36 -10.79
N ARG A 346 7.93 -16.55 -10.76
CA ARG A 346 8.55 -17.80 -11.22
C ARG A 346 8.77 -18.76 -10.05
N ASP A 347 7.80 -19.61 -9.76
CA ASP A 347 7.96 -20.65 -8.74
C ASP A 347 9.22 -21.49 -9.00
N GLY A 348 9.99 -21.73 -7.94
CA GLY A 348 11.24 -22.48 -8.03
C GLY A 348 12.41 -21.72 -8.65
N GLY A 349 12.26 -20.44 -8.96
CA GLY A 349 13.36 -19.56 -9.32
C GLY A 349 14.43 -19.53 -8.21
N LYS A 350 15.69 -19.31 -8.61
CA LYS A 350 16.79 -19.28 -7.65
C LYS A 350 17.39 -17.86 -7.64
N PRO A 351 17.55 -17.25 -6.45
CA PRO A 351 18.29 -16.01 -6.31
C PRO A 351 19.76 -16.19 -6.69
N TYR A 352 20.48 -15.10 -6.88
CA TYR A 352 21.93 -15.15 -7.01
C TYR A 352 22.54 -15.80 -5.76
N ALA A 353 23.32 -16.85 -5.97
CA ALA A 353 24.06 -17.49 -4.87
C ALA A 353 25.21 -16.58 -4.44
N PHE A 354 25.44 -16.46 -3.12
CA PHE A 354 26.64 -15.79 -2.63
C PHE A 354 27.91 -16.53 -3.08
N HIS A 355 28.68 -15.91 -3.96
CA HIS A 355 29.87 -16.51 -4.56
C HIS A 355 30.96 -15.48 -4.85
N PRO A 356 31.71 -15.01 -3.83
CA PRO A 356 32.69 -13.93 -3.94
C PRO A 356 33.77 -14.16 -5.00
N ASP A 357 34.19 -15.42 -5.22
CA ASP A 357 35.19 -15.75 -6.24
C ASP A 357 34.67 -15.52 -7.66
N SER A 358 33.40 -15.87 -7.93
CA SER A 358 32.73 -15.53 -9.20
C SER A 358 32.61 -14.03 -9.38
N ALA A 359 32.30 -13.29 -8.30
CA ALA A 359 32.24 -11.84 -8.32
C ALA A 359 33.60 -11.23 -8.72
N ARG A 360 34.70 -11.64 -8.08
CA ARG A 360 36.06 -11.19 -8.43
C ARG A 360 36.41 -11.52 -9.88
N ALA A 361 36.10 -12.73 -10.34
CA ALA A 361 36.37 -13.14 -11.71
C ALA A 361 35.62 -12.27 -12.74
N LEU A 362 34.35 -11.97 -12.49
CA LEU A 362 33.53 -11.13 -13.36
C LEU A 362 34.00 -9.67 -13.35
N LEU A 363 34.34 -9.09 -12.19
CA LEU A 363 34.92 -7.74 -12.09
C LEU A 363 36.24 -7.63 -12.87
N LYS A 364 37.10 -8.59 -12.71
CA LYS A 364 38.37 -8.65 -13.47
C LYS A 364 38.13 -8.77 -14.99
N ALA A 365 37.22 -9.66 -15.41
CA ALA A 365 36.89 -9.85 -16.83
C ALA A 365 36.23 -8.61 -17.45
N ALA A 366 35.57 -7.79 -16.65
CA ALA A 366 34.97 -6.51 -17.05
C ALA A 366 35.95 -5.31 -16.94
N GLY A 367 37.17 -5.50 -16.39
CA GLY A 367 38.11 -4.41 -16.13
C GLY A 367 37.61 -3.44 -15.04
N ALA A 368 36.81 -3.93 -14.10
CA ALA A 368 36.14 -3.15 -13.05
C ALA A 368 36.71 -3.43 -11.64
N GLU A 369 37.95 -3.93 -11.57
CA GLU A 369 38.66 -4.10 -10.29
C GLU A 369 38.81 -2.73 -9.61
N GLY A 370 38.52 -2.66 -8.29
CA GLY A 370 38.53 -1.40 -7.53
C GLY A 370 37.36 -0.48 -7.81
N LEU A 371 36.24 -1.03 -8.33
CA LEU A 371 35.00 -0.28 -8.55
C LEU A 371 34.61 0.53 -7.32
N THR A 372 34.27 1.81 -7.53
CA THR A 372 33.76 2.71 -6.48
C THR A 372 32.47 3.37 -6.94
N PHE A 373 31.44 3.40 -6.06
CA PHE A 373 30.16 4.05 -6.33
C PHE A 373 29.46 4.50 -5.04
N ASP A 374 28.54 5.46 -5.20
CA ASP A 374 27.71 5.99 -4.12
C ASP A 374 26.32 5.33 -4.14
N VAL A 375 25.80 4.96 -2.95
CA VAL A 375 24.43 4.46 -2.74
C VAL A 375 23.64 5.46 -1.91
N PHE A 376 22.52 5.90 -2.46
CA PHE A 376 21.63 6.85 -1.80
C PHE A 376 20.43 6.12 -1.16
N PHE A 377 20.02 6.56 0.01
CA PHE A 377 18.91 5.96 0.74
C PHE A 377 18.26 6.95 1.71
N ARG A 378 16.98 6.68 2.05
CA ARG A 378 16.27 7.46 3.07
C ARG A 378 16.70 7.04 4.48
N SER A 379 16.60 8.00 5.42
CA SER A 379 17.00 7.82 6.82
C SER A 379 16.05 6.88 7.58
N LEU A 380 16.32 5.58 7.49
CA LEU A 380 15.72 4.54 8.31
C LEU A 380 16.83 3.64 8.85
N ALA A 381 16.75 3.29 10.13
CA ALA A 381 17.78 2.47 10.80
C ALA A 381 17.95 1.09 10.14
N ILE A 382 16.87 0.48 9.66
CA ILE A 382 16.90 -0.80 8.96
C ILE A 382 17.65 -0.70 7.63
N ASN A 383 17.43 0.38 6.86
CA ASN A 383 18.12 0.61 5.59
C ASN A 383 19.63 0.78 5.79
N GLN A 384 20.02 1.52 6.82
CA GLN A 384 21.42 1.74 7.12
C GLN A 384 22.11 0.42 7.49
N ARG A 385 21.54 -0.36 8.42
CA ARG A 385 22.11 -1.66 8.83
C ARG A 385 22.20 -2.63 7.65
N PHE A 386 21.17 -2.69 6.80
CA PHE A 386 21.20 -3.50 5.59
C PHE A 386 22.33 -3.10 4.65
N LEU A 387 22.45 -1.81 4.34
CA LEU A 387 23.48 -1.30 3.45
C LEU A 387 24.90 -1.42 4.02
N GLU A 388 25.10 -1.30 5.33
CA GLU A 388 26.38 -1.55 5.98
C GLU A 388 26.83 -3.02 5.81
N ALA A 389 25.90 -3.97 5.93
CA ALA A 389 26.18 -5.39 5.68
C ALA A 389 26.51 -5.65 4.20
N VAL A 390 25.77 -5.05 3.26
CA VAL A 390 26.06 -5.11 1.82
C VAL A 390 27.43 -4.50 1.52
N GLN A 391 27.75 -3.34 2.13
CA GLN A 391 29.04 -2.67 1.98
C GLN A 391 30.20 -3.57 2.42
N ALA A 392 30.08 -4.28 3.54
CA ALA A 392 31.08 -5.22 4.01
C ALA A 392 31.33 -6.36 3.02
N ASN A 393 30.26 -6.98 2.50
CA ASN A 393 30.38 -8.04 1.49
C ASN A 393 31.03 -7.54 0.19
N LEU A 394 30.71 -6.33 -0.26
CA LEU A 394 31.31 -5.74 -1.46
C LEU A 394 32.79 -5.40 -1.25
N ALA A 395 33.17 -4.95 -0.06
CA ALA A 395 34.56 -4.69 0.30
C ALA A 395 35.44 -5.94 0.21
N ASP A 396 34.92 -7.11 0.58
CA ASP A 396 35.60 -8.40 0.49
C ASP A 396 35.99 -8.79 -0.94
N VAL A 397 35.31 -8.25 -1.96
CA VAL A 397 35.63 -8.46 -3.36
C VAL A 397 36.33 -7.25 -4.01
N GLY A 398 36.78 -6.28 -3.21
CA GLY A 398 37.53 -5.12 -3.69
C GLY A 398 36.65 -3.99 -4.24
N VAL A 399 35.36 -3.96 -3.95
CA VAL A 399 34.43 -2.90 -4.35
C VAL A 399 34.19 -1.93 -3.22
N THR A 400 34.31 -0.63 -3.48
CA THR A 400 34.03 0.43 -2.50
C THR A 400 32.64 1.01 -2.73
N MET A 401 31.70 0.78 -1.82
CA MET A 401 30.36 1.33 -1.82
C MET A 401 30.27 2.43 -0.74
N ASN A 402 30.00 3.66 -1.13
CA ASN A 402 29.86 4.77 -0.18
C ASN A 402 28.38 5.00 0.15
N LEU A 403 28.04 5.04 1.41
CA LEU A 403 26.67 5.27 1.89
C LEU A 403 26.35 6.77 1.93
N ARG A 404 25.23 7.19 1.34
CA ARG A 404 24.77 8.58 1.21
C ARG A 404 23.34 8.70 1.68
N GLN A 405 23.17 8.95 2.96
CA GLN A 405 21.85 9.22 3.54
C GLN A 405 21.37 10.62 3.14
N ARG A 406 20.12 10.73 2.65
CA ARG A 406 19.48 11.99 2.25
C ARG A 406 17.97 11.93 2.50
N ASP A 407 17.34 13.12 2.49
CA ASP A 407 15.88 13.26 2.41
C ASP A 407 15.32 12.52 1.19
N TRP A 408 14.19 11.82 1.36
CA TRP A 408 13.62 10.96 0.32
C TRP A 408 13.16 11.75 -0.92
N THR A 409 12.60 12.95 -0.73
CA THR A 409 12.17 13.79 -1.86
C THR A 409 13.36 14.17 -2.73
N ALA A 410 14.47 14.55 -2.10
CA ALA A 410 15.70 14.87 -2.82
C ALA A 410 16.30 13.64 -3.53
N VAL A 411 16.27 12.45 -2.88
CA VAL A 411 16.71 11.19 -3.51
C VAL A 411 15.85 10.89 -4.73
N ARG A 412 14.51 10.94 -4.60
CA ARG A 412 13.57 10.66 -5.69
C ARG A 412 13.77 11.58 -6.90
N GLN A 413 13.92 12.87 -6.68
CA GLN A 413 14.19 13.81 -7.77
C GLN A 413 15.52 13.52 -8.47
N ALA A 414 16.58 13.22 -7.73
CA ALA A 414 17.88 12.88 -8.29
C ALA A 414 17.88 11.53 -9.04
N MET A 415 17.12 10.53 -8.54
CA MET A 415 16.86 9.26 -9.25
C MET A 415 16.25 9.52 -10.62
N GLN A 416 15.16 10.29 -10.66
CA GLN A 416 14.41 10.61 -11.88
C GLN A 416 15.28 11.33 -12.93
N ARG A 417 16.22 12.16 -12.49
CA ARG A 417 17.18 12.85 -13.39
C ARG A 417 18.40 12.00 -13.76
N GLY A 418 18.51 10.75 -13.27
CA GLY A 418 19.64 9.87 -13.53
C GLY A 418 20.97 10.34 -12.92
N GLU A 419 20.92 11.19 -11.89
CA GLU A 419 22.12 11.75 -11.25
C GLU A 419 22.85 10.73 -10.38
N LEU A 420 22.10 9.81 -9.74
CA LEU A 420 22.62 8.85 -8.77
C LEU A 420 23.35 7.69 -9.45
N ASP A 421 24.36 7.15 -8.78
CA ASP A 421 25.01 5.89 -9.18
C ASP A 421 24.09 4.70 -8.85
N ALA A 422 23.65 4.61 -7.60
CA ALA A 422 22.78 3.57 -7.09
C ALA A 422 21.90 4.10 -5.94
N TYR A 423 20.79 3.41 -5.66
CA TYR A 423 19.89 3.78 -4.56
C TYR A 423 19.13 2.56 -4.03
N LEU A 424 18.82 2.58 -2.74
CA LEU A 424 17.94 1.59 -2.11
C LEU A 424 16.50 2.08 -2.17
N ALA A 425 15.61 1.23 -2.69
CA ALA A 425 14.18 1.50 -2.78
C ALA A 425 13.36 0.22 -2.66
N ASN A 426 12.06 0.42 -2.65
CA ASN A 426 11.07 -0.64 -2.74
C ASN A 426 9.93 -0.21 -3.68
N TRP A 427 9.18 -1.18 -4.16
CA TRP A 427 7.96 -0.97 -4.92
C TRP A 427 6.82 -1.78 -4.30
N TYR A 428 5.71 -1.12 -4.06
CA TYR A 428 4.45 -1.73 -3.63
C TYR A 428 3.54 -1.89 -4.84
N ALA A 429 2.77 -2.96 -4.90
CA ALA A 429 1.74 -3.09 -5.91
C ALA A 429 0.61 -2.08 -5.66
N ASP A 430 0.36 -1.19 -6.60
CA ASP A 430 -0.85 -0.36 -6.61
C ASP A 430 -2.08 -1.22 -6.91
N TYR A 431 -1.92 -2.23 -7.74
CA TYR A 431 -2.91 -3.27 -8.05
C TYR A 431 -2.19 -4.61 -8.30
N PRO A 432 -2.87 -5.75 -8.09
CA PRO A 432 -2.22 -7.07 -8.05
C PRO A 432 -1.98 -7.66 -9.44
N ASP A 433 -1.13 -7.02 -10.23
CA ASP A 433 -0.68 -7.51 -11.54
C ASP A 433 0.84 -7.32 -11.72
N ALA A 434 1.48 -8.25 -12.42
CA ALA A 434 2.91 -8.16 -12.75
C ALA A 434 3.23 -6.92 -13.61
N GLU A 435 2.27 -6.41 -14.36
CA GLU A 435 2.40 -5.18 -15.13
C GLU A 435 2.83 -4.01 -14.26
N ASN A 436 2.27 -3.88 -13.05
CA ASN A 436 2.57 -2.81 -12.09
C ASN A 436 4.02 -2.82 -11.60
N PHE A 437 4.74 -3.93 -11.74
CA PHE A 437 6.18 -4.03 -11.46
C PHE A 437 7.03 -3.88 -12.72
N LEU A 438 6.59 -4.45 -13.83
CA LEU A 438 7.43 -4.55 -15.00
C LEU A 438 7.41 -3.29 -15.87
N TYR A 439 6.23 -2.72 -16.11
CA TYR A 439 6.11 -1.55 -16.98
C TYR A 439 6.75 -0.30 -16.38
N PRO A 440 6.38 0.16 -15.18
CA PRO A 440 6.96 1.39 -14.64
C PRO A 440 8.46 1.25 -14.33
N LEU A 441 8.93 0.05 -13.94
CA LEU A 441 10.30 -0.12 -13.44
C LEU A 441 11.31 -0.56 -14.51
N PHE A 442 10.85 -1.12 -15.66
CA PHE A 442 11.76 -1.73 -16.64
C PHE A 442 11.46 -1.41 -18.11
N TYR A 443 10.28 -0.87 -18.44
CA TYR A 443 10.05 -0.41 -19.81
C TYR A 443 10.95 0.79 -20.11
N SER A 444 11.69 0.74 -21.24
CA SER A 444 12.76 1.71 -21.49
C SER A 444 12.27 3.15 -21.64
N GLU A 445 11.05 3.38 -22.16
CA GLU A 445 10.48 4.73 -22.29
C GLU A 445 10.00 5.30 -20.96
N MET A 446 9.85 4.48 -19.92
CA MET A 446 9.57 4.94 -18.56
C MET A 446 10.84 5.41 -17.81
N ALA A 447 11.97 5.54 -18.51
CA ALA A 447 13.23 5.95 -17.92
C ALA A 447 13.13 7.32 -17.21
N GLY A 448 13.64 7.39 -15.99
CA GLY A 448 13.63 8.60 -15.17
C GLY A 448 12.29 8.84 -14.46
N ALA A 449 11.57 9.89 -14.81
CA ALA A 449 10.34 10.31 -14.14
C ALA A 449 9.20 9.29 -14.25
N GLY A 450 9.21 8.45 -15.28
CA GLY A 450 8.20 7.41 -15.48
C GLY A 450 8.31 6.22 -14.52
N GLY A 451 9.42 6.09 -13.77
CA GLY A 451 9.61 5.03 -12.76
C GLY A 451 10.85 4.18 -12.95
N ASN A 452 11.30 3.93 -14.20
CA ASN A 452 12.52 3.19 -14.50
C ASN A 452 13.79 4.04 -14.20
N ALA A 453 13.99 4.32 -12.92
CA ALA A 453 15.15 5.10 -12.47
C ALA A 453 16.47 4.29 -12.41
N ALA A 454 16.42 2.99 -12.70
CA ALA A 454 17.60 2.20 -13.02
C ALA A 454 18.09 2.44 -14.46
N PHE A 455 17.29 3.09 -15.31
CA PHE A 455 17.59 3.34 -16.73
C PHE A 455 17.93 2.04 -17.46
N TYR A 456 17.24 0.96 -17.11
CA TYR A 456 17.36 -0.31 -17.80
C TYR A 456 16.71 -0.22 -19.18
N SER A 457 17.32 -0.88 -20.17
CA SER A 457 16.79 -0.94 -21.53
C SER A 457 17.17 -2.28 -22.18
N ASP A 458 16.15 -3.00 -22.65
CA ASP A 458 16.27 -4.25 -23.39
C ASP A 458 15.05 -4.36 -24.32
N ALA A 459 15.28 -4.34 -25.63
CA ALA A 459 14.20 -4.34 -26.62
C ALA A 459 13.30 -5.59 -26.56
N THR A 460 13.83 -6.74 -26.10
CA THR A 460 13.05 -7.96 -25.94
C THR A 460 12.13 -7.84 -24.73
N VAL A 461 12.63 -7.28 -23.63
CA VAL A 461 11.84 -7.01 -22.42
C VAL A 461 10.74 -5.99 -22.73
N ASP A 462 11.08 -4.89 -23.41
CA ASP A 462 10.13 -3.88 -23.85
C ASP A 462 8.99 -4.48 -24.68
N SER A 463 9.32 -5.30 -25.68
CA SER A 463 8.33 -5.99 -26.50
C SER A 463 7.42 -6.93 -25.72
N LEU A 464 8.01 -7.71 -24.78
CA LEU A 464 7.24 -8.62 -23.93
C LEU A 464 6.27 -7.86 -23.02
N ILE A 465 6.72 -6.80 -22.37
CA ILE A 465 5.90 -5.97 -21.49
C ILE A 465 4.75 -5.35 -22.26
N LEU A 466 5.02 -4.67 -23.38
CA LEU A 466 3.99 -4.00 -24.17
C LEU A 466 2.96 -4.97 -24.77
N THR A 467 3.43 -6.16 -25.24
CA THR A 467 2.53 -7.16 -25.78
C THR A 467 1.64 -7.74 -24.67
N ALA A 468 2.24 -8.08 -23.52
CA ALA A 468 1.50 -8.64 -22.39
C ALA A 468 0.40 -7.69 -21.88
N ARG A 469 0.68 -6.40 -21.75
CA ARG A 469 -0.32 -5.38 -21.34
C ARG A 469 -1.60 -5.37 -22.19
N ARG A 470 -1.48 -5.74 -23.48
CA ARG A 470 -2.59 -5.73 -24.46
C ARG A 470 -3.22 -7.10 -24.67
N THR A 471 -2.65 -8.15 -24.06
CA THR A 471 -3.10 -9.53 -24.26
C THR A 471 -4.16 -9.89 -23.22
N LEU A 472 -5.37 -10.18 -23.67
CA LEU A 472 -6.51 -10.56 -22.80
C LEU A 472 -6.43 -12.01 -22.33
N ASP A 473 -5.75 -12.89 -23.09
CA ASP A 473 -5.52 -14.27 -22.65
C ASP A 473 -4.54 -14.30 -21.46
N ASP A 474 -5.04 -14.62 -20.29
CA ASP A 474 -4.26 -14.63 -19.05
C ASP A 474 -3.07 -15.57 -19.11
N GLY A 475 -3.20 -16.75 -19.73
CA GLY A 475 -2.12 -17.72 -19.82
C GLY A 475 -0.94 -17.18 -20.64
N ALA A 476 -1.22 -16.62 -21.82
CA ALA A 476 -0.23 -16.00 -22.68
C ALA A 476 0.40 -14.77 -22.01
N ARG A 477 -0.41 -13.92 -21.37
CA ARG A 477 0.03 -12.72 -20.65
C ARG A 477 1.00 -13.06 -19.53
N ILE A 478 0.62 -13.98 -18.65
CA ILE A 478 1.42 -14.44 -17.52
C ILE A 478 2.76 -15.04 -18.00
N ALA A 479 2.75 -15.85 -19.07
CA ALA A 479 3.96 -16.43 -19.64
C ALA A 479 4.93 -15.37 -20.17
N MET A 480 4.41 -14.29 -20.79
CA MET A 480 5.23 -13.16 -21.24
C MET A 480 5.85 -12.40 -20.08
N TYR A 481 5.09 -12.13 -19.01
CA TYR A 481 5.63 -11.47 -17.81
C TYR A 481 6.69 -12.32 -17.10
N ALA A 482 6.46 -13.62 -16.93
CA ALA A 482 7.46 -14.53 -16.37
C ALA A 482 8.75 -14.56 -17.22
N ARG A 483 8.61 -14.48 -18.54
CA ARG A 483 9.77 -14.41 -19.45
C ARG A 483 10.50 -13.07 -19.32
N ALA A 484 9.79 -11.95 -19.26
CA ALA A 484 10.38 -10.62 -19.05
C ALA A 484 11.12 -10.57 -17.70
N ASP A 485 10.49 -11.04 -16.62
CA ASP A 485 11.10 -11.15 -15.29
C ASP A 485 12.43 -11.94 -15.32
N SER A 486 12.44 -13.08 -16.01
CA SER A 486 13.67 -13.88 -16.18
C SER A 486 14.78 -13.14 -16.90
N LEU A 487 14.46 -12.38 -17.96
CA LEU A 487 15.44 -11.59 -18.71
C LEU A 487 15.97 -10.41 -17.89
N ILE A 488 15.10 -9.73 -17.17
CA ILE A 488 15.48 -8.64 -16.25
C ILE A 488 16.42 -9.17 -15.18
N PHE A 489 16.08 -10.30 -14.55
CA PHE A 489 16.96 -10.93 -13.57
C PHE A 489 18.34 -11.26 -14.14
N ALA A 490 18.40 -11.87 -15.33
CA ALA A 490 19.65 -12.17 -16.02
C ALA A 490 20.44 -10.91 -16.41
N GLY A 491 19.77 -9.81 -16.73
CA GLY A 491 20.35 -8.50 -17.02
C GLY A 491 20.92 -7.76 -15.81
N ALA A 492 20.48 -8.16 -14.62
CA ALA A 492 20.89 -7.64 -13.32
C ALA A 492 20.89 -6.10 -13.22
N PRO A 493 19.79 -5.40 -13.57
CA PRO A 493 19.73 -3.94 -13.39
C PRO A 493 19.76 -3.51 -11.92
N TRP A 494 19.48 -4.43 -11.03
CA TRP A 494 19.47 -4.28 -9.58
C TRP A 494 20.44 -5.27 -8.91
N ILE A 495 20.87 -4.99 -7.70
CA ILE A 495 21.17 -6.04 -6.74
C ILE A 495 19.81 -6.43 -6.18
N PHE A 496 19.37 -7.65 -6.52
CA PHE A 496 18.10 -8.20 -6.08
C PHE A 496 18.18 -8.55 -4.60
N THR A 497 17.22 -8.09 -3.81
CA THR A 497 17.27 -8.29 -2.36
C THR A 497 16.18 -9.24 -1.90
N VAL A 498 15.05 -8.75 -1.41
CA VAL A 498 13.99 -9.59 -0.83
C VAL A 498 12.60 -9.14 -1.25
N HIS A 499 11.67 -10.08 -1.16
CA HIS A 499 10.24 -9.84 -1.08
C HIS A 499 9.83 -10.10 0.37
N PRO A 500 9.24 -9.14 1.08
CA PRO A 500 8.82 -9.32 2.47
C PRO A 500 7.57 -10.21 2.57
N ILE A 501 7.31 -10.63 3.80
CA ILE A 501 6.06 -11.29 4.21
C ILE A 501 5.29 -10.26 5.05
N ASP A 502 3.98 -10.14 4.82
CA ASP A 502 3.09 -9.38 5.67
C ASP A 502 2.63 -10.24 6.85
N TYR A 503 2.54 -9.64 8.02
CA TYR A 503 2.13 -10.29 9.26
C TYR A 503 1.08 -9.42 9.96
N ASP A 504 -0.14 -9.93 10.07
CA ASP A 504 -1.21 -9.34 10.85
C ASP A 504 -1.46 -10.13 12.12
N MET A 505 -1.87 -9.45 13.18
CA MET A 505 -2.34 -10.11 14.40
C MET A 505 -3.70 -9.55 14.80
N VAL A 506 -4.63 -10.45 15.12
CA VAL A 506 -5.97 -10.11 15.58
C VAL A 506 -6.20 -10.64 16.99
N GLN A 507 -7.08 -9.99 17.73
CA GLN A 507 -7.50 -10.47 19.06
C GLN A 507 -8.30 -11.78 18.96
N PRO A 508 -8.28 -12.65 20.00
CA PRO A 508 -8.96 -13.95 19.97
C PRO A 508 -10.46 -13.88 19.74
N TRP A 509 -11.10 -12.77 20.09
CA TRP A 509 -12.55 -12.54 19.89
C TRP A 509 -12.91 -12.03 18.50
N VAL A 510 -11.91 -11.77 17.62
CA VAL A 510 -12.15 -11.35 16.23
C VAL A 510 -12.32 -12.58 15.36
N ASN A 511 -13.53 -12.86 14.94
CA ASN A 511 -13.87 -14.01 14.12
C ASN A 511 -14.02 -13.66 12.65
N GLY A 512 -13.61 -14.59 11.77
CA GLY A 512 -13.77 -14.44 10.32
C GLY A 512 -12.73 -13.55 9.64
N TYR A 513 -11.68 -13.12 10.35
CA TYR A 513 -10.60 -12.36 9.74
C TYR A 513 -9.79 -13.21 8.74
N GLN A 514 -9.55 -12.63 7.57
CA GLN A 514 -8.67 -13.20 6.54
C GLN A 514 -7.84 -12.07 5.94
N MET A 515 -6.52 -12.21 5.94
CA MET A 515 -5.63 -11.26 5.29
C MET A 515 -5.97 -11.15 3.82
N GLN A 516 -6.17 -9.93 3.33
CA GLN A 516 -6.42 -9.66 1.91
C GLN A 516 -5.10 -9.48 1.16
N GLN A 517 -5.04 -9.94 -0.09
CA GLN A 517 -3.82 -9.86 -0.91
C GLN A 517 -3.41 -8.42 -1.22
N VAL A 518 -4.38 -7.54 -1.40
CA VAL A 518 -4.16 -6.11 -1.50
C VAL A 518 -4.78 -5.41 -0.32
N PHE A 519 -4.11 -4.39 0.16
CA PHE A 519 -4.53 -3.62 1.31
C PHE A 519 -5.95 -3.04 1.16
N TYR A 520 -6.32 -2.65 -0.06
CA TYR A 520 -7.65 -2.12 -0.38
C TYR A 520 -8.76 -3.20 -0.47
N GLY A 521 -8.45 -4.47 -0.28
CA GLY A 521 -9.44 -5.55 -0.29
C GLY A 521 -10.25 -5.67 1.01
N GLN A 522 -9.73 -5.16 2.14
CA GLN A 522 -10.34 -5.35 3.45
C GLN A 522 -11.48 -4.36 3.70
N LYS A 523 -12.72 -4.85 3.74
CA LYS A 523 -13.92 -4.07 4.04
C LYS A 523 -14.57 -4.41 5.39
N TRP A 524 -14.04 -5.38 6.13
CA TRP A 524 -14.51 -5.83 7.44
C TRP A 524 -16.00 -6.28 7.47
N LEU A 525 -16.52 -6.82 6.36
CA LEU A 525 -17.94 -7.20 6.24
C LEU A 525 -18.29 -8.45 7.02
N GLU A 526 -17.44 -9.47 6.89
CA GLU A 526 -17.70 -10.82 7.43
C GLU A 526 -17.15 -11.01 8.85
N ILE A 527 -16.53 -9.97 9.40
CA ILE A 527 -15.94 -10.00 10.73
C ILE A 527 -17.01 -9.85 11.78
N SER A 528 -16.94 -10.66 12.83
CA SER A 528 -17.76 -10.51 14.03
C SER A 528 -16.88 -10.50 15.28
N LEU A 529 -17.32 -9.78 16.29
CA LEU A 529 -16.71 -9.75 17.62
C LEU A 529 -17.58 -10.62 18.53
N GLU A 530 -17.07 -11.77 18.95
CA GLU A 530 -17.77 -12.63 19.92
C GLU A 530 -17.31 -12.25 21.34
N ALA A 531 -18.28 -12.14 22.25
CA ALA A 531 -17.97 -12.07 23.66
C ALA A 531 -17.47 -13.46 24.12
N GLU A 532 -16.32 -13.52 24.81
CA GLU A 532 -15.96 -14.68 25.61
C GLU A 532 -17.03 -15.03 26.65
#